data_696c5907bac5cc03837fee5425af9848
#
_entry.id   696c5907bac5cc03837fee5425af9848
#
_cell.length_a   1.000
_cell.length_b   1.000
_cell.length_c   1.000
_cell.angle_alpha   90.00
_cell.angle_beta   90.00
_cell.angle_gamma   90.00
#
_symmetry.space_group_name_H-M   'P 1'
#
loop_
_entity.id
_entity.type
_entity.pdbx_description
1 polymer ?
#
loop_
_entity_poly.entity_id
_entity_poly.type
_entity_poly.pdbx_seq_one_letter_code
_entity_poly.pdbx_strand_id
1 'polypeptide(L)'
;IEKHKKDKAYQSANVRMITTDLDTITIPAKVRTRGNMRLQICSLPPLKVKFEKSDLAAHQLSPLNELDLVQPCHASDQYYQYILKEYLAYKLWELVSPAYFRTQLVKIHYTNQDGTDAHDPSYGFLVENTEELVGRLGGRRNKTPVISNNAVDKQPMLRVALFEFMIGNTDWFIQNRQKNRGQPFLAR
;
A
#
# COMPACT_ATOMS: atom_id res chain seq x y z
N ILE A 1 0.85 -4.80 17.43
CA ILE A 1 0.09 -4.01 16.43
C ILE A 1 -1.35 -3.82 16.90
N GLU A 2 -2.06 -4.86 17.33
CA GLU A 2 -3.47 -4.77 17.74
C GLU A 2 -3.70 -3.78 18.89
N LYS A 3 -2.87 -3.83 19.93
CA LYS A 3 -2.96 -2.91 21.09
C LYS A 3 -2.78 -1.42 20.71
N HIS A 4 -2.04 -1.14 19.65
CA HIS A 4 -1.72 0.21 19.16
C HIS A 4 -2.39 0.55 17.83
N LYS A 5 -3.46 -0.17 17.50
CA LYS A 5 -4.15 -0.03 16.21
C LYS A 5 -4.61 1.40 15.91
N LYS A 6 -5.10 2.11 16.93
CA LYS A 6 -5.64 3.47 16.77
C LYS A 6 -4.57 4.57 16.85
N ASP A 7 -3.46 4.32 17.51
CA ASP A 7 -2.43 5.34 17.79
C ASP A 7 -1.61 5.69 16.55
N LYS A 8 -1.62 4.82 15.52
CA LYS A 8 -0.78 4.95 14.32
C LYS A 8 0.71 5.16 14.63
N ALA A 9 1.14 4.81 15.84
CA ALA A 9 2.53 4.88 16.27
C ALA A 9 3.33 3.74 15.64
N TYR A 10 4.57 4.03 15.27
CA TYR A 10 5.49 3.00 14.79
C TYR A 10 5.88 2.07 15.95
N GLN A 11 5.82 0.78 15.67
CA GLN A 11 6.27 -0.31 16.53
C GLN A 11 7.46 -1.00 15.90
N SER A 12 8.44 -1.40 16.70
CA SER A 12 9.57 -2.20 16.21
C SER A 12 9.10 -3.60 15.81
N ALA A 13 9.61 -4.08 14.70
CA ALA A 13 9.36 -5.42 14.18
C ALA A 13 10.60 -5.93 13.45
N ASN A 14 10.68 -7.24 13.26
CA ASN A 14 11.62 -7.84 12.33
C ASN A 14 10.85 -8.37 11.13
N VAL A 15 11.28 -8.01 9.94
CA VAL A 15 10.74 -8.54 8.69
C VAL A 15 11.68 -9.60 8.18
N ARG A 16 11.19 -10.84 8.11
CA ARG A 16 11.90 -11.95 7.51
C ARG A 16 11.44 -12.11 6.07
N MET A 17 12.38 -12.12 5.14
CA MET A 17 12.12 -12.30 3.71
C MET A 17 12.91 -13.48 3.19
N ILE A 18 12.29 -14.24 2.28
CA ILE A 18 12.96 -15.27 1.49
C ILE A 18 13.31 -14.63 0.14
N THR A 19 14.59 -14.63 -0.19
CA THR A 19 15.10 -14.10 -1.46
C THR A 19 14.84 -15.07 -2.62
N THR A 20 15.08 -14.62 -3.85
CA THR A 20 15.00 -15.48 -5.04
C THR A 20 15.94 -16.67 -5.00
N ASP A 21 17.06 -16.54 -4.30
CA ASP A 21 18.06 -17.61 -4.12
C ASP A 21 17.73 -18.53 -2.93
N LEU A 22 16.51 -18.39 -2.38
CA LEU A 22 16.00 -19.12 -1.22
C LEU A 22 16.73 -18.82 0.10
N ASP A 23 17.58 -17.83 0.13
CA ASP A 23 18.19 -17.36 1.36
C ASP A 23 17.18 -16.59 2.20
N THR A 24 17.28 -16.75 3.50
CA THR A 24 16.45 -16.02 4.45
C THR A 24 17.22 -14.86 5.04
N ILE A 25 16.74 -13.65 4.79
CA ILE A 25 17.26 -12.44 5.42
C ILE A 25 16.25 -11.88 6.43
N THR A 26 16.78 -11.29 7.51
CA THR A 26 15.95 -10.66 8.53
C THR A 26 16.39 -9.19 8.69
N ILE A 27 15.48 -8.28 8.50
CA ILE A 27 15.73 -6.84 8.53
C ILE A 27 14.90 -6.19 9.63
N PRO A 28 15.51 -5.41 10.52
CA PRO A 28 14.77 -4.58 11.47
C PRO A 28 13.86 -3.59 10.72
N ALA A 29 12.65 -3.46 11.19
CA ALA A 29 11.67 -2.56 10.59
C ALA A 29 10.85 -1.85 11.66
N LYS A 30 10.22 -0.76 11.27
CA LYS A 30 9.17 -0.08 12.04
C LYS A 30 7.86 -0.25 11.30
N VAL A 31 6.84 -0.75 11.99
CA VAL A 31 5.51 -0.96 11.42
C VAL A 31 4.47 -0.13 12.15
N ARG A 32 3.51 0.39 11.41
CA ARG A 32 2.33 1.05 11.99
C ARG A 32 1.09 0.78 11.16
N THR A 33 -0.05 0.92 11.76
CA THR A 33 -1.33 0.88 11.05
C THR A 33 -1.52 2.12 10.19
N ARG A 34 -2.31 1.98 9.11
CA ARG A 34 -2.69 3.08 8.23
C ARG A 34 -4.18 3.04 7.89
N GLY A 35 -4.66 4.11 7.28
CA GLY A 35 -6.07 4.29 6.94
C GLY A 35 -6.88 4.92 8.07
N ASN A 36 -8.17 5.09 7.85
CA ASN A 36 -9.12 5.64 8.83
C ASN A 36 -10.28 4.67 9.02
N MET A 37 -11.12 4.42 8.00
CA MET A 37 -12.23 3.48 8.10
C MET A 37 -11.76 2.04 8.35
N ARG A 38 -10.74 1.57 7.63
CA ARG A 38 -10.20 0.21 7.81
C ARG A 38 -9.66 -0.05 9.22
N LEU A 39 -9.22 0.99 9.94
CA LEU A 39 -8.84 0.85 11.35
C LEU A 39 -10.00 0.52 12.28
N GLN A 40 -11.21 0.89 11.89
CA GLN A 40 -12.42 0.67 12.70
C GLN A 40 -13.05 -0.69 12.40
N ILE A 41 -13.07 -1.08 11.12
CA ILE A 41 -13.84 -2.23 10.65
C ILE A 41 -13.00 -3.50 10.42
N CYS A 42 -11.70 -3.38 10.08
CA CYS A 42 -10.86 -4.54 9.78
C CYS A 42 -10.27 -5.15 11.05
N SER A 43 -10.27 -6.46 11.16
CA SER A 43 -9.45 -7.18 12.16
C SER A 43 -7.97 -7.02 11.83
N LEU A 44 -7.59 -7.08 10.55
CA LEU A 44 -6.25 -6.86 10.05
C LEU A 44 -6.19 -5.55 9.23
N PRO A 45 -5.90 -4.41 9.86
CA PRO A 45 -5.81 -3.14 9.14
C PRO A 45 -4.57 -3.10 8.24
N PRO A 46 -4.58 -2.34 7.13
CA PRO A 46 -3.39 -2.14 6.32
C PRO A 46 -2.25 -1.55 7.16
N LEU A 47 -1.03 -1.93 6.82
CA LEU A 47 0.17 -1.49 7.53
C LEU A 47 1.03 -0.57 6.64
N LYS A 48 1.85 0.21 7.31
CA LYS A 48 2.99 0.90 6.73
C LYS A 48 4.25 0.28 7.33
N VAL A 49 5.16 -0.16 6.49
CA VAL A 49 6.43 -0.76 6.87
C VAL A 49 7.54 0.21 6.50
N LYS A 50 8.42 0.47 7.45
CA LYS A 50 9.57 1.37 7.25
C LYS A 50 10.85 0.65 7.65
N PHE A 51 11.82 0.68 6.74
CA PHE A 51 13.17 0.15 6.92
C PHE A 51 14.17 1.30 7.05
N GLU A 52 15.31 1.05 7.66
CA GLU A 52 16.44 1.96 7.56
C GLU A 52 17.17 1.71 6.21
N LYS A 53 17.58 2.78 5.53
CA LYS A 53 18.23 2.67 4.21
C LYS A 53 19.56 1.93 4.26
N SER A 54 20.30 2.07 5.35
CA SER A 54 21.54 1.33 5.61
C SER A 54 21.34 -0.17 5.62
N ASP A 55 20.23 -0.63 6.25
CA ASP A 55 19.93 -2.05 6.38
C ASP A 55 19.53 -2.64 5.01
N LEU A 56 18.75 -1.90 4.23
CA LEU A 56 18.44 -2.30 2.86
C LEU A 56 19.71 -2.38 1.99
N ALA A 57 20.60 -1.40 2.09
CA ALA A 57 21.83 -1.39 1.34
C ALA A 57 22.78 -2.53 1.72
N ALA A 58 22.86 -2.88 3.01
CA ALA A 58 23.66 -4.01 3.49
C ALA A 58 23.24 -5.35 2.88
N HIS A 59 21.96 -5.47 2.51
CA HIS A 59 21.40 -6.66 1.84
C HIS A 59 21.21 -6.49 0.33
N GLN A 60 21.78 -5.43 -0.28
CA GLN A 60 21.66 -5.11 -1.71
C GLN A 60 20.22 -4.99 -2.20
N LEU A 61 19.31 -4.59 -1.32
CA LEU A 61 17.90 -4.40 -1.63
C LEU A 61 17.63 -3.01 -2.21
N SER A 62 16.49 -2.87 -2.90
CA SER A 62 16.01 -1.58 -3.39
C SER A 62 15.92 -0.56 -2.26
N PRO A 63 16.32 0.72 -2.48
CA PRO A 63 16.28 1.76 -1.46
C PRO A 63 14.87 2.24 -1.08
N LEU A 64 13.83 1.51 -1.47
CA LEU A 64 12.42 1.79 -1.11
C LEU A 64 12.20 1.53 0.37
N ASN A 65 12.52 2.53 1.18
CA ASN A 65 12.56 2.35 2.64
C ASN A 65 11.19 2.48 3.33
N GLU A 66 10.17 2.91 2.64
CA GLU A 66 8.81 2.98 3.18
C GLU A 66 7.82 2.38 2.18
N LEU A 67 7.12 1.33 2.61
CA LEU A 67 6.17 0.59 1.80
C LEU A 67 4.81 0.51 2.50
N ASP A 68 3.76 0.54 1.71
CA ASP A 68 2.42 0.24 2.20
C ASP A 68 2.15 -1.26 2.01
N LEU A 69 1.77 -1.95 3.09
CA LEU A 69 1.32 -3.34 3.03
C LEU A 69 -0.21 -3.37 3.01
N VAL A 70 -0.75 -3.83 1.88
CA VAL A 70 -2.18 -4.07 1.68
C VAL A 70 -2.46 -5.53 1.96
N GLN A 71 -3.43 -5.80 2.82
CA GLN A 71 -3.76 -7.14 3.30
C GLN A 71 -5.26 -7.30 3.51
N PRO A 72 -5.77 -8.56 3.61
CA PRO A 72 -7.18 -8.81 3.82
C PRO A 72 -7.70 -8.14 5.09
N CYS A 73 -8.90 -7.55 4.99
CA CYS A 73 -9.56 -6.89 6.12
C CYS A 73 -9.98 -7.91 7.20
N HIS A 74 -10.38 -9.10 6.77
CA HIS A 74 -10.76 -10.22 7.62
C HIS A 74 -10.22 -11.52 7.03
N ALA A 75 -10.03 -12.53 7.87
CA ALA A 75 -9.59 -13.85 7.46
C ALA A 75 -10.76 -14.63 6.83
N SER A 76 -11.01 -14.45 5.55
CA SER A 76 -11.95 -15.26 4.77
C SER A 76 -11.58 -15.25 3.29
N ASP A 77 -12.02 -16.29 2.57
CA ASP A 77 -11.75 -16.46 1.14
C ASP A 77 -12.20 -15.28 0.29
N GLN A 78 -13.32 -14.66 0.63
CA GLN A 78 -13.84 -13.49 -0.05
C GLN A 78 -12.86 -12.31 0.03
N TYR A 79 -12.30 -12.04 1.22
CA TYR A 79 -11.33 -10.95 1.39
C TYR A 79 -9.99 -11.27 0.75
N TYR A 80 -9.57 -12.54 0.70
CA TYR A 80 -8.38 -12.96 -0.03
C TYR A 80 -8.54 -12.70 -1.53
N GLN A 81 -9.71 -13.00 -2.10
CA GLN A 81 -9.99 -12.69 -3.50
C GLN A 81 -10.01 -11.19 -3.78
N TYR A 82 -10.50 -10.35 -2.87
CA TYR A 82 -10.47 -8.90 -3.05
C TYR A 82 -9.04 -8.37 -3.12
N ILE A 83 -8.13 -8.88 -2.29
CA ILE A 83 -6.72 -8.50 -2.34
C ILE A 83 -6.08 -8.88 -3.68
N LEU A 84 -6.33 -10.08 -4.18
CA LEU A 84 -5.81 -10.50 -5.49
C LEU A 84 -6.39 -9.68 -6.64
N LYS A 85 -7.67 -9.33 -6.59
CA LYS A 85 -8.29 -8.44 -7.59
C LYS A 85 -7.72 -7.01 -7.51
N GLU A 86 -7.52 -6.47 -6.31
CA GLU A 86 -6.89 -5.17 -6.11
C GLU A 86 -5.45 -5.18 -6.66
N TYR A 87 -4.65 -6.21 -6.35
CA TYR A 87 -3.31 -6.39 -6.91
C TYR A 87 -3.32 -6.48 -8.43
N LEU A 88 -4.25 -7.25 -9.02
CA LEU A 88 -4.41 -7.37 -10.46
C LEU A 88 -4.72 -6.01 -11.10
N ALA A 89 -5.56 -5.18 -10.48
CA ALA A 89 -5.84 -3.83 -10.97
C ALA A 89 -4.56 -2.97 -11.03
N TYR A 90 -3.69 -3.04 -10.03
CA TYR A 90 -2.39 -2.37 -10.07
C TYR A 90 -1.52 -2.88 -11.23
N LYS A 91 -1.47 -4.20 -11.45
CA LYS A 91 -0.69 -4.79 -12.55
C LYS A 91 -1.24 -4.43 -13.93
N LEU A 92 -2.56 -4.38 -14.09
CA LEU A 92 -3.18 -3.91 -15.33
C LEU A 92 -2.91 -2.42 -15.58
N TRP A 93 -2.94 -1.57 -14.52
CA TRP A 93 -2.60 -0.16 -14.65
C TRP A 93 -1.14 0.05 -15.07
N GLU A 94 -0.22 -0.78 -14.59
CA GLU A 94 1.19 -0.77 -15.00
C GLU A 94 1.39 -0.97 -16.51
N LEU A 95 0.49 -1.74 -17.16
CA LEU A 95 0.56 -1.97 -18.61
C LEU A 95 0.08 -0.77 -19.43
N VAL A 96 -0.78 0.08 -18.88
CA VAL A 96 -1.45 1.16 -19.64
C VAL A 96 -0.95 2.56 -19.27
N SER A 97 -0.15 2.70 -18.21
CA SER A 97 0.32 3.99 -17.75
C SER A 97 1.77 3.96 -17.26
N PRO A 98 2.61 4.94 -17.65
CA PRO A 98 3.94 5.07 -17.04
C PRO A 98 3.90 5.56 -15.59
N ALA A 99 2.78 6.17 -15.17
CA ALA A 99 2.55 6.65 -13.82
C ALA A 99 1.80 5.59 -13.01
N TYR A 100 2.53 4.55 -12.59
CA TYR A 100 2.00 3.43 -11.81
C TYR A 100 2.79 3.24 -10.52
N PHE A 101 2.13 2.71 -9.49
CA PHE A 101 2.80 2.26 -8.27
C PHE A 101 3.47 0.91 -8.50
N ARG A 102 4.73 0.77 -8.12
CA ARG A 102 5.39 -0.53 -8.06
C ARG A 102 4.74 -1.35 -6.97
N THR A 103 4.40 -2.59 -7.30
CA THR A 103 3.73 -3.50 -6.39
C THR A 103 4.38 -4.87 -6.41
N GLN A 104 4.40 -5.54 -5.26
CA GLN A 104 4.91 -6.90 -5.11
C GLN A 104 3.93 -7.75 -4.31
N LEU A 105 3.43 -8.84 -4.92
CA LEU A 105 2.63 -9.83 -4.21
C LEU A 105 3.50 -10.55 -3.18
N VAL A 106 2.97 -10.73 -1.98
CA VAL A 106 3.67 -11.40 -0.88
C VAL A 106 2.73 -12.35 -0.15
N LYS A 107 3.27 -13.43 0.40
CA LYS A 107 2.60 -14.26 1.39
C LYS A 107 3.06 -13.81 2.77
N ILE A 108 2.11 -13.45 3.63
CA ILE A 108 2.37 -12.83 4.92
C ILE A 108 2.19 -13.87 6.01
N HIS A 109 3.17 -13.97 6.89
CA HIS A 109 3.11 -14.74 8.13
C HIS A 109 3.34 -13.77 9.30
N TYR A 110 2.47 -13.79 10.28
CA TYR A 110 2.62 -13.03 11.50
C TYR A 110 3.01 -13.95 12.64
N THR A 111 4.14 -13.65 13.25
CA THR A 111 4.59 -14.36 14.45
C THR A 111 4.65 -13.43 15.63
N ASN A 112 4.30 -13.91 16.80
CA ASN A 112 4.49 -13.24 18.07
C ASN A 112 5.97 -13.24 18.47
N GLN A 113 6.32 -12.49 19.51
CA GLN A 113 7.69 -12.44 20.02
C GLN A 113 8.19 -13.79 20.57
N ASP A 114 7.28 -14.66 21.02
CA ASP A 114 7.54 -16.02 21.48
C ASP A 114 7.70 -17.04 20.34
N GLY A 115 7.58 -16.59 19.09
CA GLY A 115 7.70 -17.43 17.88
C GLY A 115 6.43 -18.17 17.49
N THR A 116 5.32 -18.00 18.21
CA THR A 116 4.03 -18.58 17.83
C THR A 116 3.38 -17.81 16.70
N ASP A 117 2.63 -18.50 15.83
CA ASP A 117 1.86 -17.84 14.78
C ASP A 117 0.72 -17.00 15.38
N ALA A 118 0.63 -15.75 14.96
CA ALA A 118 -0.41 -14.85 15.42
C ALA A 118 -1.69 -14.97 14.58
N HIS A 119 -1.55 -15.30 13.31
CA HIS A 119 -2.64 -15.45 12.34
C HIS A 119 -2.26 -16.47 11.27
N ASP A 120 -3.26 -17.07 10.64
CA ASP A 120 -3.05 -17.91 9.46
C ASP A 120 -2.38 -17.12 8.33
N PRO A 121 -1.47 -17.74 7.57
CA PRO A 121 -0.80 -17.11 6.46
C PRO A 121 -1.79 -16.61 5.40
N SER A 122 -1.60 -15.42 4.90
CA SER A 122 -2.48 -14.82 3.89
C SER A 122 -1.69 -14.14 2.78
N TYR A 123 -2.30 -13.96 1.61
CA TYR A 123 -1.75 -13.11 0.57
C TYR A 123 -2.03 -11.65 0.86
N GLY A 124 -1.03 -10.81 0.59
CA GLY A 124 -1.10 -9.38 0.55
C GLY A 124 -0.18 -8.85 -0.52
N PHE A 125 -0.05 -7.55 -0.65
CA PHE A 125 0.94 -6.97 -1.54
C PHE A 125 1.53 -5.70 -0.96
N LEU A 126 2.79 -5.48 -1.28
CA LEU A 126 3.52 -4.26 -0.97
C LEU A 126 3.30 -3.25 -2.10
N VAL A 127 3.19 -1.99 -1.72
CA VAL A 127 3.04 -0.85 -2.64
C VAL A 127 4.08 0.21 -2.30
N GLU A 128 4.77 0.74 -3.31
CA GLU A 128 5.66 1.89 -3.10
C GLU A 128 4.87 3.09 -2.57
N ASN A 129 5.51 3.97 -1.81
CA ASN A 129 4.84 5.17 -1.34
C ASN A 129 4.75 6.24 -2.44
N THR A 130 3.86 7.22 -2.23
CA THR A 130 3.59 8.27 -3.21
C THR A 130 4.83 9.14 -3.51
N GLU A 131 5.68 9.39 -2.54
CA GLU A 131 6.87 10.24 -2.73
C GLU A 131 7.90 9.53 -3.64
N GLU A 132 8.04 8.21 -3.54
CA GLU A 132 8.89 7.40 -4.42
C GLU A 132 8.35 7.40 -5.86
N LEU A 133 7.03 7.19 -6.03
CA LEU A 133 6.39 7.28 -7.34
C LEU A 133 6.63 8.64 -7.98
N VAL A 134 6.36 9.71 -7.24
CA VAL A 134 6.48 11.09 -7.74
C VAL A 134 7.94 11.44 -8.04
N GLY A 135 8.88 11.02 -7.18
CA GLY A 135 10.32 11.19 -7.41
C GLY A 135 10.79 10.48 -8.68
N ARG A 136 10.32 9.24 -8.91
CA ARG A 136 10.65 8.44 -10.11
C ARG A 136 10.12 9.07 -11.40
N LEU A 137 9.00 9.79 -11.31
CA LEU A 137 8.42 10.51 -12.45
C LEU A 137 8.99 11.92 -12.64
N GLY A 138 9.96 12.34 -11.82
CA GLY A 138 10.52 13.69 -11.87
C GLY A 138 9.52 14.79 -11.47
N GLY A 139 8.46 14.42 -10.76
CA GLY A 139 7.38 15.30 -10.37
C GLY A 139 7.47 15.80 -8.92
N ARG A 140 6.41 16.47 -8.49
CA ARG A 140 6.21 16.89 -7.10
C ARG A 140 4.77 16.62 -6.69
N ARG A 141 4.60 16.12 -5.47
CA ARG A 141 3.26 15.90 -4.93
C ARG A 141 2.52 17.22 -4.73
N ASN A 142 1.37 17.37 -5.38
CA ASN A 142 0.50 18.50 -5.12
C ASN A 142 -0.25 18.30 -3.78
N LYS A 143 -0.07 19.24 -2.86
CA LYS A 143 -0.74 19.26 -1.55
C LYS A 143 -1.95 20.20 -1.52
N THR A 144 -2.28 20.82 -2.66
CA THR A 144 -3.42 21.74 -2.76
C THR A 144 -4.73 20.95 -2.57
N PRO A 145 -5.62 21.39 -1.69
CA PRO A 145 -6.85 20.65 -1.38
C PRO A 145 -7.87 20.66 -2.54
N VAL A 146 -7.75 21.60 -3.45
CA VAL A 146 -8.61 21.71 -4.64
C VAL A 146 -7.73 21.96 -5.85
N ILE A 147 -7.88 21.13 -6.87
CA ILE A 147 -7.18 21.29 -8.15
C ILE A 147 -8.19 21.87 -9.16
N SER A 148 -7.83 22.97 -9.83
CA SER A 148 -8.61 23.51 -10.92
C SER A 148 -8.66 22.53 -12.10
N ASN A 149 -9.81 22.44 -12.78
CA ASN A 149 -9.96 21.61 -13.98
C ASN A 149 -8.93 21.97 -15.07
N ASN A 150 -8.56 23.24 -15.16
CA ASN A 150 -7.57 23.72 -16.15
C ASN A 150 -6.13 23.34 -15.78
N ALA A 151 -5.88 22.91 -14.54
CA ALA A 151 -4.58 22.46 -14.07
C ALA A 151 -4.39 20.94 -14.17
N VAL A 152 -5.38 20.22 -14.69
CA VAL A 152 -5.33 18.77 -14.87
C VAL A 152 -5.05 18.48 -16.35
N ASP A 153 -4.01 17.67 -16.60
CA ASP A 153 -3.77 17.17 -17.95
C ASP A 153 -4.90 16.20 -18.36
N LYS A 154 -5.59 16.56 -19.44
CA LYS A 154 -6.79 15.85 -19.90
C LYS A 154 -6.48 14.43 -20.38
N GLN A 155 -5.32 14.20 -21.00
CA GLN A 155 -4.98 12.88 -21.55
C GLN A 155 -4.73 11.82 -20.47
N PRO A 156 -3.85 12.02 -19.48
CA PRO A 156 -3.73 11.11 -18.35
C PRO A 156 -5.03 10.96 -17.58
N MET A 157 -5.79 12.05 -17.41
CA MET A 157 -7.08 12.03 -16.73
C MET A 157 -8.08 11.10 -17.42
N LEU A 158 -8.22 11.20 -18.75
CA LEU A 158 -9.11 10.34 -19.54
C LEU A 158 -8.69 8.87 -19.44
N ARG A 159 -7.39 8.60 -19.45
CA ARG A 159 -6.86 7.23 -19.29
C ARG A 159 -7.26 6.64 -17.94
N VAL A 160 -7.10 7.39 -16.86
CA VAL A 160 -7.56 6.97 -15.52
C VAL A 160 -9.07 6.72 -15.54
N ALA A 161 -9.87 7.65 -16.08
CA ALA A 161 -11.32 7.52 -16.12
C ALA A 161 -11.78 6.26 -16.86
N LEU A 162 -11.18 5.97 -18.01
CA LEU A 162 -11.49 4.78 -18.79
C LEU A 162 -11.06 3.50 -18.04
N PHE A 163 -9.91 3.52 -17.40
CA PHE A 163 -9.44 2.38 -16.61
C PHE A 163 -10.35 2.11 -15.41
N GLU A 164 -10.70 3.12 -14.64
CA GLU A 164 -11.60 3.00 -13.50
C GLU A 164 -13.00 2.51 -13.91
N PHE A 165 -13.50 3.00 -15.04
CA PHE A 165 -14.74 2.49 -15.64
C PHE A 165 -14.61 1.01 -16.04
N MET A 166 -13.51 0.63 -16.68
CA MET A 166 -13.26 -0.74 -17.13
C MET A 166 -13.23 -1.74 -15.96
N ILE A 167 -12.62 -1.38 -14.84
CA ILE A 167 -12.55 -2.24 -13.64
C ILE A 167 -13.79 -2.11 -12.74
N GLY A 168 -14.77 -1.30 -13.12
CA GLY A 168 -16.00 -1.09 -12.35
C GLY A 168 -15.81 -0.32 -11.05
N ASN A 169 -14.74 0.48 -10.93
CA ASN A 169 -14.53 1.32 -9.77
C ASN A 169 -15.37 2.60 -9.86
N THR A 170 -16.38 2.70 -9.01
CA THR A 170 -17.26 3.86 -8.94
C THR A 170 -16.88 4.86 -7.83
N ASP A 171 -15.83 4.58 -7.08
CA ASP A 171 -15.42 5.34 -5.88
C ASP A 171 -14.13 6.15 -6.16
N TRP A 172 -14.00 6.70 -7.37
CA TRP A 172 -12.84 7.55 -7.71
C TRP A 172 -13.28 8.95 -8.13
N PHE A 173 -12.49 9.96 -7.78
CA PHE A 173 -12.73 11.35 -8.12
C PHE A 173 -11.43 12.09 -8.34
N ILE A 174 -11.40 13.02 -9.30
CA ILE A 174 -10.24 13.88 -9.57
C ILE A 174 -10.18 15.07 -8.62
N GLN A 175 -11.34 15.53 -8.17
CA GLN A 175 -11.46 16.68 -7.29
C GLN A 175 -12.16 16.33 -5.99
N ASN A 176 -11.53 16.61 -4.88
CA ASN A 176 -12.18 16.49 -3.59
C ASN A 176 -13.03 17.75 -3.31
N ARG A 177 -14.29 17.73 -3.72
CA ARG A 177 -15.26 18.81 -3.41
C ARG A 177 -15.72 18.81 -1.95
N GLN A 178 -15.42 17.78 -1.17
CA GLN A 178 -15.95 17.65 0.19
C GLN A 178 -14.85 17.48 1.23
N LYS A 179 -14.23 18.61 1.61
CA LYS A 179 -13.40 18.67 2.82
C LYS A 179 -14.21 18.39 4.11
N ASN A 180 -15.54 18.33 4.03
CA ASN A 180 -16.43 18.21 5.18
C ASN A 180 -16.89 16.79 5.53
N ARG A 181 -16.45 15.74 4.82
CA ARG A 181 -16.87 14.36 5.12
C ARG A 181 -15.73 13.34 5.22
N GLY A 182 -14.54 13.76 5.61
CA GLY A 182 -13.51 12.85 6.15
C GLY A 182 -13.10 11.64 5.28
N GLN A 183 -13.36 11.63 3.98
CA GLN A 183 -12.93 10.53 3.12
C GLN A 183 -11.65 10.89 2.36
N PRO A 184 -10.58 10.15 2.53
CA PRO A 184 -9.34 10.37 1.79
C PRO A 184 -9.47 9.84 0.36
N PHE A 185 -9.00 10.63 -0.55
CA PHE A 185 -8.71 10.26 -1.92
C PHE A 185 -7.70 9.11 -1.97
N LEU A 186 -7.99 8.08 -2.72
CA LEU A 186 -7.10 6.95 -2.98
C LEU A 186 -6.57 6.27 -1.72
N ALA A 187 -7.42 5.64 -0.98
CA ALA A 187 -7.00 4.65 0.00
C ALA A 187 -8.03 3.53 0.03
N ARG A 188 -8.07 2.77 -0.99
CA ARG A 188 -8.42 1.36 -0.94
C ARG A 188 -7.29 0.54 -1.44
#